data_4f61d4c9cb72329e319c92b2abb5134f
#
_entry.id   4f61d4c9cb72329e319c92b2abb5134f
#
_cell.length_a   1.000
_cell.length_b   1.000
_cell.length_c   1.000
_cell.angle_alpha   90.00
_cell.angle_beta   90.00
_cell.angle_gamma   90.00
#
_symmetry.space_group_name_H-M   'P 1'
#
loop_
_entity.id
_entity.type
_entity.pdbx_description
1 polymer ?
#
loop_
_entity_poly.entity_id
_entity_poly.type
_entity_poly.pdbx_seq_one_letter_code
_entity_poly.pdbx_strand_id
1 'polypeptide(L)'
;DTPPIIVTENGCCMPDEDDRLKTEEELLRDEWRVDYYKQYIRAAQQAAAEDGVNLRGYFAWTLVDNFEWADGYAPRFGIIRIDFTTLERRVKSSARLLSDIIRNNGIDEQILARDY
;
A
#
# COMPACT_ATOMS: atom_id res chain seq x y z
N ASP A 1 -25.34 8.05 -16.43
CA ASP A 1 -24.18 7.13 -16.46
C ASP A 1 -22.97 7.79 -15.80
N THR A 2 -22.44 7.17 -14.75
CA THR A 2 -21.23 7.65 -14.07
C THR A 2 -20.00 7.27 -14.92
N PRO A 3 -19.07 8.20 -15.20
CA PRO A 3 -17.88 7.89 -15.97
C PRO A 3 -17.04 6.83 -15.23
N PRO A 4 -16.27 6.01 -15.95
CA PRO A 4 -15.34 5.08 -15.32
C PRO A 4 -14.22 5.84 -14.60
N ILE A 5 -13.91 5.40 -13.39
CA ILE A 5 -12.87 5.98 -12.53
C ILE A 5 -11.79 4.93 -12.28
N ILE A 6 -10.54 5.33 -12.41
CA ILE A 6 -9.38 4.54 -12.02
C ILE A 6 -8.57 5.36 -11.04
N VAL A 7 -8.30 4.81 -9.85
CA VAL A 7 -7.32 5.36 -8.93
C VAL A 7 -5.94 4.97 -9.44
N THR A 8 -5.25 5.91 -10.06
CA THR A 8 -3.97 5.64 -10.72
C THR A 8 -2.78 5.61 -9.77
N GLU A 9 -2.92 6.29 -8.61
CA GLU A 9 -1.92 6.28 -7.55
C GLU A 9 -2.60 6.48 -6.19
N ASN A 10 -2.28 5.65 -5.22
CA ASN A 10 -2.63 5.84 -3.83
C ASN A 10 -1.64 5.10 -2.93
N GLY A 11 -1.06 5.80 -1.98
CA GLY A 11 -0.07 5.23 -1.08
C GLY A 11 0.36 6.19 0.00
N CYS A 12 1.23 5.74 0.87
CA CYS A 12 1.73 6.53 1.99
C CYS A 12 3.17 6.18 2.34
N CYS A 13 3.85 7.14 2.95
CA CYS A 13 5.11 6.93 3.65
C CYS A 13 4.96 7.36 5.10
N MET A 14 5.77 6.80 5.97
CA MET A 14 5.98 7.33 7.31
C MET A 14 7.16 8.31 7.24
N PRO A 15 7.00 9.55 7.68
CA PRO A 15 8.14 10.46 7.78
C PRO A 15 9.23 9.86 8.68
N ASP A 16 10.47 9.94 8.22
CA ASP A 16 11.64 9.44 8.93
C ASP A 16 11.55 7.95 9.32
N GLU A 17 10.96 7.14 8.45
CA GLU A 17 10.75 5.69 8.66
C GLU A 17 12.04 4.99 9.10
N ASP A 18 13.14 5.22 8.39
CA ASP A 18 14.42 4.58 8.64
C ASP A 18 15.06 5.00 9.97
N ASP A 19 14.74 6.20 10.46
CA ASP A 19 15.22 6.70 11.75
C ASP A 19 14.33 6.29 12.93
N ARG A 20 13.04 6.12 12.69
CA ARG A 20 12.02 5.82 13.71
C ARG A 20 11.93 4.32 14.01
N LEU A 21 12.04 3.48 12.99
CA LEU A 21 11.99 2.02 13.11
C LEU A 21 13.42 1.49 13.26
N LYS A 22 13.65 0.78 14.35
CA LYS A 22 15.01 0.36 14.77
C LYS A 22 15.41 -1.02 14.28
N THR A 23 14.44 -1.83 13.89
CA THR A 23 14.68 -3.20 13.46
C THR A 23 14.18 -3.43 12.05
N GLU A 24 14.82 -4.33 11.35
CA GLU A 24 14.37 -4.76 10.04
C GLU A 24 12.96 -5.36 10.07
N GLU A 25 12.63 -6.06 11.15
CA GLU A 25 11.30 -6.62 11.34
C GLU A 25 10.23 -5.52 11.35
N GLU A 26 10.43 -4.44 12.10
CA GLU A 26 9.51 -3.30 12.12
C GLU A 26 9.36 -2.65 10.75
N LEU A 27 10.48 -2.48 10.02
CA LEU A 27 10.48 -1.92 8.66
C LEU A 27 9.72 -2.79 7.66
N LEU A 28 9.79 -4.12 7.81
CA LEU A 28 9.12 -5.06 6.90
C LEU A 28 7.66 -5.35 7.30
N ARG A 29 7.32 -5.21 8.58
CA ARG A 29 5.92 -5.34 9.04
C ARG A 29 5.05 -4.19 8.55
N ASP A 30 5.60 -3.02 8.43
CA ASP A 30 4.95 -1.78 7.93
C ASP A 30 3.45 -1.68 8.25
N GLU A 31 3.09 -1.95 9.52
CA GLU A 31 1.70 -2.05 10.03
C GLU A 31 0.85 -0.83 9.67
N TRP A 32 1.42 0.36 9.79
CA TRP A 32 0.77 1.62 9.44
C TRP A 32 0.40 1.70 7.96
N ARG A 33 1.19 1.09 7.05
CA ARG A 33 0.86 1.02 5.62
C ARG A 33 -0.18 -0.07 5.35
N VAL A 34 -0.13 -1.18 6.09
CA VAL A 34 -1.19 -2.21 6.07
C VAL A 34 -2.52 -1.58 6.46
N ASP A 35 -2.58 -0.83 7.56
CA ASP A 35 -3.79 -0.15 8.02
C ASP A 35 -4.29 0.89 7.02
N TYR A 36 -3.37 1.66 6.43
CA TYR A 36 -3.69 2.62 5.39
C TYR A 36 -4.41 1.96 4.21
N TYR A 37 -3.84 0.90 3.64
CA TYR A 37 -4.45 0.23 2.49
C TYR A 37 -5.76 -0.47 2.85
N LYS A 38 -5.87 -1.08 4.02
CA LYS A 38 -7.14 -1.65 4.48
C LYS A 38 -8.25 -0.60 4.47
N GLN A 39 -8.00 0.57 5.03
CA GLN A 39 -8.99 1.64 5.13
C GLN A 39 -9.34 2.25 3.77
N TYR A 40 -8.35 2.61 2.98
CA TYR A 40 -8.58 3.28 1.69
C TYR A 40 -9.22 2.36 0.65
N ILE A 41 -8.78 1.11 0.55
CA ILE A 41 -9.35 0.15 -0.40
C ILE A 41 -10.77 -0.23 0.02
N ARG A 42 -11.02 -0.40 1.34
CA ARG A 42 -12.38 -0.62 1.83
C ARG A 42 -13.30 0.55 1.49
N ALA A 43 -12.87 1.78 1.71
CA ALA A 43 -13.65 2.97 1.36
C ALA A 43 -13.94 3.06 -0.15
N ALA A 44 -12.94 2.77 -0.99
CA ALA A 44 -13.11 2.73 -2.43
C ALA A 44 -14.12 1.64 -2.87
N GLN A 45 -14.05 0.46 -2.26
CA GLN A 45 -14.99 -0.63 -2.50
C GLN A 45 -16.43 -0.28 -2.06
N GLN A 46 -16.57 0.37 -0.91
CA GLN A 46 -17.88 0.85 -0.43
C GLN A 46 -18.46 1.91 -1.37
N ALA A 47 -17.67 2.87 -1.81
CA ALA A 47 -18.12 3.87 -2.77
C ALA A 47 -18.64 3.22 -4.08
N ALA A 48 -17.98 2.17 -4.54
CA ALA A 48 -18.44 1.44 -5.72
C ALA A 48 -19.72 0.66 -5.46
N ALA A 49 -19.84 0.01 -4.30
CA ALA A 49 -20.96 -0.88 -3.97
C ALA A 49 -22.23 -0.11 -3.51
N GLU A 50 -22.04 0.96 -2.74
CA GLU A 50 -23.14 1.67 -2.05
C GLU A 50 -23.50 2.98 -2.74
N ASP A 51 -22.51 3.73 -3.25
CA ASP A 51 -22.71 5.05 -3.86
C ASP A 51 -22.77 5.01 -5.40
N GLY A 52 -22.65 3.84 -5.99
CA GLY A 52 -22.73 3.66 -7.45
C GLY A 52 -21.55 4.24 -8.23
N VAL A 53 -20.41 4.43 -7.57
CA VAL A 53 -19.17 4.87 -8.24
C VAL A 53 -18.71 3.80 -9.21
N ASN A 54 -18.52 4.17 -10.48
CA ASN A 54 -18.04 3.25 -11.52
C ASN A 54 -16.50 3.05 -11.41
N LEU A 55 -16.06 2.49 -10.28
CA LEU A 55 -14.64 2.21 -10.02
C LEU A 55 -14.18 1.00 -10.85
N ARG A 56 -13.14 1.19 -11.66
CA ARG A 56 -12.62 0.18 -12.59
C ARG A 56 -11.21 -0.30 -12.26
N GLY A 57 -10.50 0.40 -11.42
CA GLY A 57 -9.15 0.00 -11.03
C GLY A 57 -8.60 0.82 -9.89
N TYR A 58 -7.62 0.23 -9.24
CA TYR A 58 -6.89 0.85 -8.14
C TYR A 58 -5.42 0.45 -8.23
N PHE A 59 -4.53 1.43 -8.25
CA PHE A 59 -3.09 1.22 -8.26
C PHE A 59 -2.48 1.78 -6.99
N ALA A 60 -1.81 0.92 -6.25
CA ALA A 60 -1.02 1.33 -5.09
C ALA A 60 0.22 2.11 -5.53
N TRP A 61 0.53 3.20 -4.87
CA TRP A 61 1.81 3.85 -4.97
C TRP A 61 2.68 3.50 -3.76
N THR A 62 3.74 2.76 -3.92
CA THR A 62 4.37 2.24 -5.13
C THR A 62 4.87 0.80 -4.90
N LEU A 63 5.22 0.10 -5.98
CA LEU A 63 5.70 -1.29 -5.89
C LEU A 63 7.00 -1.37 -5.07
N VAL A 64 7.98 -0.53 -5.41
CA VAL A 64 9.30 -0.55 -4.77
C VAL A 64 9.69 0.86 -4.32
N ASP A 65 10.46 0.96 -3.22
CA ASP A 65 11.06 2.22 -2.81
C ASP A 65 11.87 2.83 -3.96
N ASN A 66 11.72 4.12 -4.20
CA ASN A 66 12.39 4.79 -5.32
C ASN A 66 12.72 6.26 -5.00
N PHE A 67 13.18 6.98 -5.99
CA PHE A 67 13.51 8.40 -5.91
C PHE A 67 12.24 9.25 -5.88
N GLU A 68 11.92 9.82 -4.72
CA GLU A 68 10.73 10.63 -4.48
C GLU A 68 10.99 12.12 -4.78
N TRP A 69 11.32 12.42 -6.02
CA TRP A 69 11.50 13.80 -6.52
C TRP A 69 12.38 14.67 -5.59
N ALA A 70 11.85 15.80 -5.12
CA ALA A 70 12.57 16.74 -4.27
C ALA A 70 13.02 16.17 -2.92
N ASP A 71 12.35 15.12 -2.45
CA ASP A 71 12.64 14.46 -1.17
C ASP A 71 13.69 13.32 -1.30
N GLY A 72 14.13 13.02 -2.53
CA GLY A 72 15.16 12.03 -2.79
C GLY A 72 14.75 10.61 -2.41
N TYR A 73 15.62 9.87 -1.74
CA TYR A 73 15.41 8.47 -1.35
C TYR A 73 14.94 8.30 0.10
N ALA A 74 14.76 9.41 0.85
CA ALA A 74 14.37 9.32 2.25
C ALA A 74 12.93 8.80 2.44
N PRO A 75 11.90 9.27 1.71
CA PRO A 75 10.56 8.71 1.82
C PRO A 75 10.48 7.32 1.21
N ARG A 76 9.84 6.41 1.94
CA ARG A 76 9.68 5.01 1.56
C ARG A 76 8.21 4.70 1.25
N PHE A 77 7.80 4.83 -0.01
CA PHE A 77 6.44 4.52 -0.44
C PHE A 77 6.24 3.07 -0.89
N GLY A 78 7.34 2.32 -1.10
CA GLY A 78 7.28 0.97 -1.62
C GLY A 78 6.58 -0.03 -0.70
N ILE A 79 5.83 -0.95 -1.28
CA ILE A 79 5.38 -2.19 -0.61
C ILE A 79 6.49 -3.24 -0.61
N ILE A 80 7.54 -3.01 -1.37
CA ILE A 80 8.80 -3.74 -1.37
C ILE A 80 9.90 -2.77 -0.96
N ARG A 81 10.63 -3.11 0.11
CA ARG A 81 11.79 -2.35 0.57
C ARG A 81 13.00 -2.62 -0.32
N ILE A 82 13.73 -1.56 -0.66
CA ILE A 82 15.03 -1.65 -1.33
C ILE A 82 16.11 -1.15 -0.40
N ASP A 83 17.16 -1.96 -0.22
CA ASP A 83 18.44 -1.48 0.26
C ASP A 83 19.15 -0.78 -0.89
N PHE A 84 19.28 0.54 -0.84
CA PHE A 84 19.86 1.31 -1.93
C PHE A 84 21.38 1.12 -2.09
N THR A 85 22.04 0.45 -1.15
CA THR A 85 23.46 0.11 -1.25
C THR A 85 23.68 -1.21 -1.98
N THR A 86 22.90 -2.23 -1.61
CA THR A 86 23.03 -3.60 -2.14
C THR A 86 22.05 -3.90 -3.27
N LEU A 87 20.99 -3.08 -3.40
CA LEU A 87 19.83 -3.27 -4.27
C LEU A 87 19.02 -4.54 -3.93
N GLU A 88 19.20 -5.06 -2.73
CA GLU A 88 18.36 -6.16 -2.23
C GLU A 88 16.90 -5.69 -2.06
N ARG A 89 15.99 -6.55 -2.44
CA ARG A 89 14.54 -6.30 -2.38
C ARG A 89 13.89 -7.21 -1.35
N ARG A 90 13.13 -6.63 -0.43
CA ARG A 90 12.43 -7.36 0.63
C ARG A 90 10.95 -7.02 0.64
N VAL A 91 10.12 -8.05 0.63
CA VAL A 91 8.67 -7.92 0.60
C VAL A 91 8.17 -7.47 1.97
N LYS A 92 7.38 -6.39 2.01
CA LYS A 92 6.74 -5.88 3.23
C LYS A 92 5.38 -6.55 3.44
N SER A 93 4.83 -6.42 4.66
CA SER A 93 3.49 -6.95 4.98
C SER A 93 2.38 -6.33 4.13
N SER A 94 2.48 -5.07 3.80
CA SER A 94 1.55 -4.39 2.89
C SER A 94 1.47 -5.04 1.50
N ALA A 95 2.57 -5.60 0.98
CA ALA A 95 2.55 -6.32 -0.28
C ALA A 95 1.78 -7.64 -0.18
N ARG A 96 1.87 -8.33 0.96
CA ARG A 96 1.09 -9.55 1.22
C ARG A 96 -0.40 -9.26 1.30
N LEU A 97 -0.77 -8.18 2.01
CA LEU A 97 -2.14 -7.68 2.05
C LEU A 97 -2.67 -7.40 0.64
N LEU A 98 -1.95 -6.61 -0.16
CA LEU A 98 -2.38 -6.28 -1.52
C LEU A 98 -2.48 -7.52 -2.42
N SER A 99 -1.58 -8.50 -2.26
CA SER A 99 -1.67 -9.78 -2.96
C SER A 99 -2.97 -10.51 -2.65
N ASP A 100 -3.38 -10.54 -1.38
CA ASP A 100 -4.64 -11.18 -0.97
C ASP A 100 -5.86 -10.43 -1.50
N ILE A 101 -5.85 -9.10 -1.44
CA ILE A 101 -6.91 -8.26 -2.00
C ILE A 101 -7.05 -8.49 -3.51
N ILE A 102 -5.95 -8.55 -4.24
CA ILE A 102 -5.95 -8.81 -5.70
C ILE A 102 -6.53 -10.19 -6.00
N ARG A 103 -6.10 -11.22 -5.27
CA ARG A 103 -6.61 -12.59 -5.47
C ARG A 103 -8.10 -12.72 -5.14
N ASN A 104 -8.57 -12.00 -4.15
CA ASN A 104 -9.97 -11.99 -3.72
C ASN A 104 -10.83 -11.01 -4.54
N ASN A 105 -10.23 -10.19 -5.39
CA ASN A 105 -10.86 -9.08 -6.10
C ASN A 105 -11.63 -8.14 -5.17
N GLY A 106 -11.06 -7.84 -4.03
CA GLY A 106 -11.65 -6.96 -3.03
C GLY A 106 -11.18 -7.29 -1.62
N ILE A 107 -11.67 -6.51 -0.66
CA ILE A 107 -11.38 -6.68 0.75
C ILE A 107 -12.63 -7.19 1.47
N ASP A 108 -12.51 -8.32 2.15
CA ASP A 108 -13.55 -8.92 2.97
C ASP A 108 -13.20 -8.87 4.46
N GLU A 109 -14.10 -9.34 5.31
CA GLU A 109 -13.91 -9.34 6.76
C GLU A 109 -12.74 -10.24 7.20
N GLN A 110 -12.40 -11.29 6.46
CA GLN A 110 -11.27 -12.14 6.77
C GLN A 110 -9.94 -11.43 6.50
N ILE A 111 -9.84 -10.71 5.37
CA ILE A 111 -8.67 -9.90 5.03
C ILE A 111 -8.52 -8.74 6.01
N LEU A 112 -9.63 -8.07 6.37
CA LEU A 112 -9.62 -6.97 7.35
C LEU A 112 -9.11 -7.42 8.72
N ALA A 113 -9.50 -8.61 9.17
CA ALA A 113 -9.15 -9.15 10.49
C ALA A 113 -7.76 -9.79 10.54
N ARG A 114 -7.14 -10.08 9.40
CA ARG A 114 -5.85 -10.77 9.34
C ARG A 114 -4.69 -9.85 9.73
N ASP A 115 -3.79 -10.38 10.54
CA ASP A 115 -2.46 -9.79 10.76
C ASP A 115 -1.51 -10.18 9.62
N TYR A 116 -0.78 -9.22 9.11
CA TYR A 116 0.13 -9.38 7.99
C TYR A 116 1.59 -9.21 8.40
#